data_a32cd8053edfec516f3daabdc5c20705
#
_entry.id   a32cd8053edfec516f3daabdc5c20705
#
_cell.length_a   1.000
_cell.length_b   1.000
_cell.length_c   1.000
_cell.angle_alpha   90.00
_cell.angle_beta   90.00
_cell.angle_gamma   90.00
#
_symmetry.space_group_name_H-M   'P 1'
#
loop_
_entity.id
_entity.type
_entity.pdbx_description
1 polymer ?
#
loop_
_entity_poly.entity_id
_entity_poly.type
_entity_poly.pdbx_seq_one_letter_code
_entity_poly.pdbx_strand_id
1 'polypeptide(L)'
;MTLRSVLLALSLGAVTVEAAAAQEVPGAAPAGPLVIQADRVLDGRGGVIRDTRIVIEHGKIARLDPHAAGVTYDLRGYTVLPGWIDVHVHIGSHFGRDGRLATDKEPPAEAALGAAANAWRTLMAGFTTVQSVGEAADKTLRDAIDAGGVPGPRILTSLDPIIGRGDSTGSEEQLRAMVRERAERGADVIKIFASKSQRVGAGPTFTEAQLAILCGEAKARGLRTLVHAYRSSVSAAARAGCSQIEHGTYADSADVAEVARAGAYFSPQVGLVVQSYLENKAHYLGIGNYTEEGFAIMARDLPLDYAICRAAVATPGLKIVFSTDATAGAHGRNAEEFLGRVKECGQSPMAALISANSVNAASLGMADRLGAIAPGLEADIIALDGNPLEDLTAVRRVVFVMKGGVVYKWAGASAARAAKP
;
A
#
# COMPACT_ATOMS: atom_id res chain seq x y z
N MET A 1 76.99 22.46 36.21
CA MET A 1 75.87 22.66 35.32
C MET A 1 75.08 21.34 35.18
N THR A 2 74.01 21.24 35.90
CA THR A 2 73.19 20.03 36.05
C THR A 2 72.00 20.04 35.13
N LEU A 3 71.91 19.06 34.21
CA LEU A 3 70.73 18.82 33.41
C LEU A 3 69.64 18.17 34.28
N ARG A 4 68.47 18.80 34.33
CA ARG A 4 67.25 18.20 34.87
C ARG A 4 66.47 17.55 33.74
N SER A 5 66.30 16.24 33.84
CA SER A 5 65.41 15.44 32.97
C SER A 5 63.94 15.62 33.47
N VAL A 6 63.07 16.03 32.54
CA VAL A 6 61.61 16.09 32.74
C VAL A 6 61.02 14.81 32.12
N LEU A 7 60.47 13.94 32.99
CA LEU A 7 59.66 12.79 32.58
C LEU A 7 58.22 13.26 32.34
N LEU A 8 57.78 13.13 31.06
CA LEU A 8 56.38 13.36 30.70
C LEU A 8 55.65 12.01 30.78
N ALA A 9 54.72 11.90 31.73
CA ALA A 9 53.84 10.73 31.86
C ALA A 9 52.68 10.87 30.88
N LEU A 10 52.65 10.02 29.85
CA LEU A 10 51.48 9.85 28.98
C LEU A 10 50.47 8.92 29.67
N SER A 11 49.33 9.46 30.08
CA SER A 11 48.16 8.67 30.50
C SER A 11 47.41 8.18 29.24
N LEU A 12 47.47 6.88 28.94
CA LEU A 12 46.59 6.24 27.97
C LEU A 12 45.17 6.17 28.61
N GLY A 13 44.30 7.03 28.18
CA GLY A 13 42.85 6.88 28.41
C GLY A 13 42.33 5.72 27.57
N ALA A 14 41.85 4.66 28.19
CA ALA A 14 41.13 3.59 27.53
C ALA A 14 39.78 4.14 26.99
N VAL A 15 39.68 4.34 25.66
CA VAL A 15 38.41 4.60 24.99
C VAL A 15 37.70 3.26 24.92
N THR A 16 36.70 3.04 25.76
CA THR A 16 35.74 1.95 25.62
C THR A 16 34.88 2.25 24.41
N VAL A 17 35.15 1.59 23.29
CA VAL A 17 34.25 1.55 22.13
C VAL A 17 33.06 0.70 22.56
N GLU A 18 31.93 1.35 22.86
CA GLU A 18 30.65 0.66 22.95
C GLU A 18 30.39 0.07 21.57
N ALA A 19 30.33 -1.26 21.48
CA ALA A 19 29.93 -1.95 20.28
C ALA A 19 28.52 -1.52 19.89
N ALA A 20 28.40 -0.68 18.87
CA ALA A 20 27.14 -0.44 18.22
C ALA A 20 26.55 -1.80 17.83
N ALA A 21 25.36 -2.12 18.36
CA ALA A 21 24.66 -3.33 18.00
C ALA A 21 24.56 -3.37 16.45
N ALA A 22 25.18 -4.38 15.86
CA ALA A 22 25.12 -4.59 14.43
C ALA A 22 23.65 -4.64 14.02
N GLN A 23 23.23 -3.75 13.13
CA GLN A 23 21.96 -3.90 12.43
C GLN A 23 22.07 -5.21 11.65
N GLU A 24 21.32 -6.23 12.09
CA GLU A 24 21.21 -7.48 11.33
C GLU A 24 20.68 -7.14 9.93
N VAL A 25 21.41 -7.56 8.93
CA VAL A 25 20.99 -7.46 7.52
C VAL A 25 19.73 -8.29 7.40
N PRO A 26 18.59 -7.75 6.93
CA PRO A 26 17.37 -8.52 6.75
C PRO A 26 17.61 -9.63 5.73
N GLY A 27 17.55 -10.89 6.10
CA GLY A 27 17.86 -11.94 5.11
C GLY A 27 17.59 -13.39 5.48
N ALA A 28 17.43 -13.76 6.72
CA ALA A 28 17.05 -15.14 7.06
C ALA A 28 16.03 -15.13 8.18
N ALA A 29 14.92 -15.87 7.99
CA ALA A 29 14.02 -16.17 9.10
C ALA A 29 14.83 -16.92 10.19
N PRO A 30 14.71 -16.53 11.47
CA PRO A 30 15.40 -17.19 12.56
C PRO A 30 15.08 -18.69 12.59
N ALA A 31 16.06 -19.52 12.96
CA ALA A 31 15.95 -20.97 12.97
C ALA A 31 15.00 -21.54 14.06
N GLY A 32 14.39 -20.69 14.89
CA GLY A 32 13.50 -21.07 16.00
C GLY A 32 12.22 -20.22 16.04
N PRO A 33 11.27 -20.58 16.92
CA PRO A 33 10.04 -19.82 17.09
C PRO A 33 10.34 -18.41 17.61
N LEU A 34 9.66 -17.40 17.02
CA LEU A 34 9.64 -16.04 17.53
C LEU A 34 8.38 -15.84 18.36
N VAL A 35 8.50 -15.09 19.44
CA VAL A 35 7.37 -14.77 20.33
C VAL A 35 7.26 -13.26 20.49
N ILE A 36 6.17 -12.68 20.02
CA ILE A 36 5.83 -11.27 20.22
C ILE A 36 4.87 -11.17 21.40
N GLN A 37 5.23 -10.42 22.43
CA GLN A 37 4.32 -10.09 23.54
C GLN A 37 3.64 -8.76 23.27
N ALA A 38 2.30 -8.70 23.42
CA ALA A 38 1.48 -7.51 23.21
C ALA A 38 0.36 -7.41 24.24
N ASP A 39 0.09 -6.21 24.74
CA ASP A 39 -1.06 -5.91 25.59
C ASP A 39 -2.31 -5.50 24.78
N ARG A 40 -2.13 -5.09 23.52
CA ARG A 40 -3.21 -4.75 22.60
C ARG A 40 -2.91 -5.23 21.19
N VAL A 41 -3.80 -6.03 20.64
CA VAL A 41 -3.77 -6.49 19.24
C VAL A 41 -5.11 -6.16 18.57
N LEU A 42 -5.10 -5.41 17.48
CA LEU A 42 -6.23 -5.31 16.57
C LEU A 42 -6.08 -6.42 15.54
N ASP A 43 -7.02 -7.36 15.50
CA ASP A 43 -6.85 -8.61 14.75
C ASP A 43 -6.98 -8.48 13.22
N GLY A 44 -7.34 -7.28 12.72
CA GLY A 44 -7.59 -7.01 11.30
C GLY A 44 -8.99 -7.40 10.81
N ARG A 45 -9.83 -7.98 11.69
CA ARG A 45 -11.22 -8.38 11.41
C ARG A 45 -12.24 -7.65 12.29
N GLY A 46 -11.78 -6.72 13.12
CA GLY A 46 -12.60 -5.92 14.04
C GLY A 46 -12.51 -6.34 15.49
N GLY A 47 -11.83 -7.43 15.79
CA GLY A 47 -11.59 -7.89 17.17
C GLY A 47 -10.42 -7.13 17.81
N VAL A 48 -10.49 -7.01 19.14
CA VAL A 48 -9.42 -6.48 20.00
C VAL A 48 -9.02 -7.56 20.98
N ILE A 49 -7.79 -8.08 20.85
CA ILE A 49 -7.22 -9.10 21.73
C ILE A 49 -6.33 -8.39 22.73
N ARG A 50 -6.44 -8.78 24.01
CA ARG A 50 -5.68 -8.21 25.12
C ARG A 50 -4.69 -9.24 25.67
N ASP A 51 -3.56 -8.73 26.14
CA ASP A 51 -2.57 -9.48 26.94
C ASP A 51 -2.24 -10.87 26.38
N THR A 52 -1.73 -10.90 25.14
CA THR A 52 -1.43 -12.13 24.43
C THR A 52 0.02 -12.20 23.97
N ARG A 53 0.45 -13.40 23.58
CA ARG A 53 1.69 -13.63 22.84
C ARG A 53 1.37 -14.25 21.50
N ILE A 54 1.99 -13.71 20.47
CA ILE A 54 1.88 -14.20 19.09
C ILE A 54 3.11 -15.07 18.86
N VAL A 55 2.90 -16.37 18.68
CA VAL A 55 3.96 -17.32 18.38
C VAL A 55 4.07 -17.49 16.88
N ILE A 56 5.28 -17.29 16.34
CA ILE A 56 5.58 -17.32 14.92
C ILE A 56 6.57 -18.45 14.66
N GLU A 57 6.20 -19.33 13.70
CA GLU A 57 7.02 -20.45 13.26
C GLU A 57 7.00 -20.49 11.72
N HIS A 58 8.15 -20.67 11.11
CA HIS A 58 8.29 -20.76 9.64
C HIS A 58 7.63 -19.61 8.88
N GLY A 59 7.75 -18.38 9.40
CA GLY A 59 7.18 -17.19 8.77
C GLY A 59 5.67 -17.04 8.91
N LYS A 60 5.00 -17.90 9.68
CA LYS A 60 3.55 -17.89 9.91
C LYS A 60 3.22 -17.74 11.40
N ILE A 61 2.04 -17.18 11.67
CA ILE A 61 1.47 -17.18 13.01
C ILE A 61 1.04 -18.62 13.35
N ALA A 62 1.75 -19.27 14.26
CA ALA A 62 1.45 -20.64 14.67
C ALA A 62 0.26 -20.66 15.63
N ARG A 63 0.25 -19.78 16.63
CA ARG A 63 -0.83 -19.67 17.64
C ARG A 63 -0.78 -18.34 18.38
N LEU A 64 -1.87 -18.03 19.07
CA LEU A 64 -1.95 -16.99 20.09
C LEU A 64 -2.01 -17.71 21.44
N ASP A 65 -1.03 -17.44 22.30
CA ASP A 65 -0.86 -18.14 23.57
C ASP A 65 -0.28 -17.16 24.63
N PRO A 66 -1.09 -16.66 25.58
CA PRO A 66 -0.62 -15.69 26.58
C PRO A 66 0.49 -16.22 27.49
N HIS A 67 0.69 -17.54 27.53
CA HIS A 67 1.68 -18.22 28.38
C HIS A 67 2.91 -18.73 27.62
N ALA A 68 3.00 -18.51 26.29
CA ALA A 68 4.16 -18.95 25.51
C ALA A 68 5.47 -18.41 26.10
N ALA A 69 6.46 -19.27 26.29
CA ALA A 69 7.77 -18.89 26.84
C ALA A 69 8.66 -18.23 25.77
N GLY A 70 9.75 -17.58 26.20
CA GLY A 70 10.82 -17.11 25.29
C GLY A 70 10.44 -15.88 24.47
N VAL A 71 9.92 -14.80 25.10
CA VAL A 71 9.59 -13.53 24.43
C VAL A 71 10.81 -13.01 23.67
N THR A 72 10.66 -12.89 22.33
CA THR A 72 11.67 -12.34 21.42
C THR A 72 11.51 -10.82 21.29
N TYR A 73 10.26 -10.36 21.10
CA TYR A 73 9.93 -8.96 20.96
C TYR A 73 8.85 -8.56 21.97
N ASP A 74 9.16 -7.61 22.83
CA ASP A 74 8.20 -7.03 23.77
C ASP A 74 7.61 -5.74 23.19
N LEU A 75 6.38 -5.85 22.67
CA LEU A 75 5.62 -4.76 22.09
C LEU A 75 4.51 -4.21 23.01
N ARG A 76 4.62 -4.44 24.32
CA ARG A 76 3.72 -3.83 25.31
C ARG A 76 3.83 -2.30 25.27
N GLY A 77 2.71 -1.62 25.41
CA GLY A 77 2.60 -0.16 25.28
C GLY A 77 2.38 0.31 23.83
N TYR A 78 2.47 -0.59 22.86
CA TYR A 78 2.14 -0.34 21.46
C TYR A 78 0.82 -1.00 21.08
N THR A 79 0.27 -0.63 19.93
CA THR A 79 -0.86 -1.34 19.33
C THR A 79 -0.35 -2.19 18.17
N VAL A 80 -0.52 -3.51 18.28
CA VAL A 80 -0.11 -4.48 17.26
C VAL A 80 -1.25 -4.72 16.27
N LEU A 81 -0.95 -4.78 14.98
CA LEU A 81 -1.91 -5.00 13.88
C LEU A 81 -1.29 -5.95 12.83
N PRO A 82 -2.11 -6.54 11.94
CA PRO A 82 -1.57 -7.12 10.71
C PRO A 82 -0.88 -6.04 9.88
N GLY A 83 0.15 -6.42 9.14
CA GLY A 83 0.75 -5.55 8.13
C GLY A 83 -0.33 -5.04 7.16
N TRP A 84 -0.31 -3.75 6.88
CA TRP A 84 -1.31 -3.14 5.99
C TRP A 84 -1.11 -3.55 4.55
N ILE A 85 -2.21 -3.57 3.83
CA ILE A 85 -2.30 -3.87 2.41
C ILE A 85 -2.81 -2.63 1.68
N ASP A 86 -2.14 -2.21 0.61
CA ASP A 86 -2.59 -1.13 -0.29
C ASP A 86 -2.84 -1.71 -1.69
N VAL A 87 -4.09 -1.74 -2.12
CA VAL A 87 -4.47 -2.43 -3.36
C VAL A 87 -4.38 -1.58 -4.62
N HIS A 88 -3.81 -0.37 -4.52
CA HIS A 88 -3.53 0.49 -5.68
C HIS A 88 -2.40 1.47 -5.39
N VAL A 89 -1.23 1.17 -5.91
CA VAL A 89 -0.07 2.06 -5.92
C VAL A 89 0.59 2.05 -7.31
N HIS A 90 1.49 3.00 -7.55
CA HIS A 90 2.39 3.07 -8.70
C HIS A 90 3.83 3.07 -8.18
N ILE A 91 4.33 1.90 -7.79
CA ILE A 91 5.59 1.79 -7.03
C ILE A 91 6.81 2.31 -7.80
N GLY A 92 6.78 2.22 -9.13
CA GLY A 92 7.81 2.76 -10.01
C GLY A 92 7.81 4.28 -10.12
N SER A 93 6.67 4.94 -9.85
CA SER A 93 6.54 6.40 -9.99
C SER A 93 7.36 7.14 -8.94
N HIS A 94 8.35 7.93 -9.36
CA HIS A 94 9.25 8.68 -8.48
C HIS A 94 9.70 10.00 -9.12
N PHE A 95 10.37 10.85 -8.34
CA PHE A 95 11.06 12.02 -8.87
C PHE A 95 12.49 11.66 -9.22
N GLY A 96 12.90 11.99 -10.44
CA GLY A 96 14.25 11.78 -10.95
C GLY A 96 15.27 12.73 -10.33
N ARG A 97 16.52 12.68 -10.82
CA ARG A 97 17.63 13.50 -10.32
C ARG A 97 17.42 15.00 -10.45
N ASP A 98 16.63 15.42 -11.42
CA ASP A 98 16.25 16.83 -11.63
C ASP A 98 15.11 17.28 -10.69
N GLY A 99 14.63 16.40 -9.82
CA GLY A 99 13.50 16.63 -8.94
C GLY A 99 12.15 16.64 -9.66
N ARG A 100 12.09 16.29 -10.94
CA ARG A 100 10.87 16.21 -11.74
C ARG A 100 10.34 14.78 -11.77
N LEU A 101 9.04 14.62 -12.10
CA LEU A 101 8.49 13.28 -12.34
C LEU A 101 9.32 12.56 -13.39
N ALA A 102 9.85 11.40 -13.03
CA ALA A 102 10.58 10.55 -13.95
C ALA A 102 9.68 10.09 -15.12
N THR A 103 10.27 9.95 -16.29
CA THR A 103 9.59 9.55 -17.52
C THR A 103 10.33 8.38 -18.16
N ASP A 104 9.78 7.80 -19.23
CA ASP A 104 10.39 6.72 -20.01
C ASP A 104 11.79 7.04 -20.58
N LYS A 105 12.23 8.30 -20.43
CA LYS A 105 13.59 8.72 -20.84
C LYS A 105 14.64 8.51 -19.78
N GLU A 106 14.24 8.17 -18.54
CA GLU A 106 15.18 7.89 -17.46
C GLU A 106 15.94 6.58 -17.73
N PRO A 107 17.24 6.51 -17.40
CA PRO A 107 17.99 5.26 -17.50
C PRO A 107 17.34 4.14 -16.66
N PRO A 108 17.18 2.91 -17.18
CA PRO A 108 16.51 1.81 -16.46
C PRO A 108 17.08 1.51 -15.07
N ALA A 109 18.41 1.68 -14.89
CA ALA A 109 19.04 1.49 -13.58
C ALA A 109 18.60 2.54 -12.55
N GLU A 110 18.38 3.79 -12.96
CA GLU A 110 17.90 4.85 -12.09
C GLU A 110 16.44 4.63 -11.73
N ALA A 111 15.60 4.28 -12.70
CA ALA A 111 14.21 3.90 -12.50
C ALA A 111 14.07 2.74 -11.48
N ALA A 112 14.90 1.70 -11.62
CA ALA A 112 14.92 0.57 -10.70
C ALA A 112 15.30 0.98 -9.27
N LEU A 113 16.28 1.88 -9.10
CA LEU A 113 16.66 2.41 -7.78
C LEU A 113 15.54 3.28 -7.17
N GLY A 114 14.87 4.10 -7.99
CA GLY A 114 13.71 4.88 -7.57
C GLY A 114 12.57 4.00 -7.06
N ALA A 115 12.22 2.98 -7.82
CA ALA A 115 11.21 1.99 -7.45
C ALA A 115 11.58 1.21 -6.16
N ALA A 116 12.84 0.78 -6.02
CA ALA A 116 13.32 0.11 -4.81
C ALA A 116 13.26 1.03 -3.58
N ALA A 117 13.62 2.32 -3.72
CA ALA A 117 13.51 3.29 -2.65
C ALA A 117 12.04 3.52 -2.23
N ASN A 118 11.10 3.55 -3.17
CA ASN A 118 9.67 3.64 -2.88
C ASN A 118 9.16 2.38 -2.17
N ALA A 119 9.58 1.20 -2.62
CA ALA A 119 9.25 -0.08 -1.97
C ALA A 119 9.72 -0.10 -0.51
N TRP A 120 10.96 0.34 -0.26
CA TRP A 120 11.50 0.46 1.09
C TRP A 120 10.68 1.42 1.96
N ARG A 121 10.40 2.64 1.47
CA ARG A 121 9.60 3.64 2.21
C ARG A 121 8.20 3.10 2.55
N THR A 122 7.56 2.43 1.60
CA THR A 122 6.23 1.85 1.76
C THR A 122 6.23 0.73 2.81
N LEU A 123 7.23 -0.17 2.78
CA LEU A 123 7.39 -1.20 3.80
C LEU A 123 7.63 -0.59 5.19
N MET A 124 8.51 0.41 5.30
CA MET A 124 8.82 1.10 6.58
C MET A 124 7.63 1.87 7.15
N ALA A 125 6.66 2.23 6.31
CA ALA A 125 5.39 2.82 6.71
C ALA A 125 4.34 1.77 7.14
N GLY A 126 4.68 0.48 7.17
CA GLY A 126 3.81 -0.60 7.66
C GLY A 126 2.98 -1.31 6.59
N PHE A 127 3.16 -0.98 5.31
CA PHE A 127 2.48 -1.66 4.21
C PHE A 127 3.34 -2.85 3.75
N THR A 128 2.94 -4.05 4.18
CA THR A 128 3.69 -5.30 3.89
C THR A 128 3.29 -5.93 2.57
N THR A 129 2.15 -5.53 2.00
CA THR A 129 1.67 -5.97 0.68
C THR A 129 1.10 -4.78 -0.09
N VAL A 130 1.45 -4.69 -1.38
CA VAL A 130 0.89 -3.68 -2.30
C VAL A 130 0.50 -4.29 -3.63
N GLN A 131 -0.50 -3.71 -4.30
CA GLN A 131 -0.81 -3.98 -5.69
C GLN A 131 -0.38 -2.78 -6.53
N SER A 132 0.70 -2.94 -7.30
CA SER A 132 1.24 -1.90 -8.18
C SER A 132 0.67 -2.04 -9.58
N VAL A 133 0.08 -0.96 -10.11
CA VAL A 133 -0.76 -1.05 -11.31
C VAL A 133 -0.39 0.02 -12.34
N GLY A 134 0.59 -0.24 -13.16
CA GLY A 134 0.91 0.72 -14.21
C GLY A 134 2.18 0.51 -15.00
N GLU A 135 3.11 -0.35 -14.57
CA GLU A 135 4.41 -0.46 -15.22
C GLU A 135 4.89 -1.91 -15.34
N ALA A 136 5.42 -2.27 -16.52
CA ALA A 136 5.98 -3.60 -16.74
C ALA A 136 7.22 -3.87 -15.85
N ALA A 137 7.96 -2.84 -15.49
CA ALA A 137 9.14 -2.92 -14.63
C ALA A 137 8.83 -3.37 -13.19
N ASP A 138 7.59 -3.21 -12.72
CA ASP A 138 7.13 -3.67 -11.40
C ASP A 138 7.39 -5.16 -11.19
N LYS A 139 7.29 -5.96 -12.26
CA LYS A 139 7.61 -7.40 -12.20
C LYS A 139 9.04 -7.68 -11.79
N THR A 140 9.99 -6.93 -12.34
CA THR A 140 11.40 -7.11 -11.99
C THR A 140 11.66 -6.79 -10.52
N LEU A 141 11.05 -5.72 -10.00
CA LEU A 141 11.14 -5.38 -8.60
C LEU A 141 10.47 -6.43 -7.70
N ARG A 142 9.27 -6.89 -8.06
CA ARG A 142 8.56 -7.99 -7.38
C ARG A 142 9.46 -9.21 -7.26
N ASP A 143 9.98 -9.68 -8.38
CA ASP A 143 10.79 -10.89 -8.45
C ASP A 143 12.11 -10.75 -7.63
N ALA A 144 12.72 -9.54 -7.59
CA ALA A 144 13.89 -9.25 -6.77
C ALA A 144 13.58 -9.23 -5.26
N ILE A 145 12.41 -8.70 -4.86
CA ILE A 145 11.95 -8.71 -3.46
C ILE A 145 11.61 -10.13 -3.02
N ASP A 146 10.94 -10.92 -3.85
CA ASP A 146 10.55 -12.30 -3.55
C ASP A 146 11.78 -13.21 -3.43
N ALA A 147 12.83 -12.94 -4.22
CA ALA A 147 14.12 -13.62 -4.11
C ALA A 147 14.96 -13.17 -2.89
N GLY A 148 14.51 -12.16 -2.13
CA GLY A 148 15.24 -11.62 -0.98
C GLY A 148 16.41 -10.69 -1.34
N GLY A 149 16.57 -10.34 -2.62
CA GLY A 149 17.65 -9.47 -3.09
C GLY A 149 17.44 -7.99 -2.76
N VAL A 150 16.19 -7.57 -2.60
CA VAL A 150 15.81 -6.18 -2.27
C VAL A 150 14.75 -6.19 -1.17
N PRO A 151 14.87 -5.39 -0.10
CA PRO A 151 13.81 -5.28 0.90
C PRO A 151 12.64 -4.45 0.35
N GLY A 152 11.42 -4.95 0.54
CA GLY A 152 10.19 -4.29 0.10
C GLY A 152 8.94 -5.04 0.52
N PRO A 153 7.74 -4.48 0.28
CA PRO A 153 6.48 -5.19 0.47
C PRO A 153 6.34 -6.34 -0.52
N ARG A 154 5.44 -7.26 -0.27
CA ARG A 154 4.96 -8.19 -1.31
C ARG A 154 4.26 -7.37 -2.39
N ILE A 155 4.67 -7.52 -3.65
CA ILE A 155 4.12 -6.78 -4.78
C ILE A 155 3.27 -7.71 -5.65
N LEU A 156 2.03 -7.29 -5.95
CA LEU A 156 1.25 -7.80 -7.06
C LEU A 156 1.29 -6.75 -8.17
N THR A 157 1.42 -7.16 -9.43
CA THR A 157 1.51 -6.20 -10.54
C THR A 157 0.52 -6.46 -11.65
N SER A 158 0.03 -5.38 -12.27
CA SER A 158 -0.77 -5.44 -13.49
C SER A 158 0.08 -5.45 -14.77
N LEU A 159 1.38 -5.22 -14.65
CA LEU A 159 2.20 -4.80 -15.78
C LEU A 159 1.60 -3.54 -16.44
N ASP A 160 1.64 -3.45 -17.77
CA ASP A 160 1.09 -2.32 -18.51
C ASP A 160 -0.45 -2.28 -18.42
N PRO A 161 -1.06 -1.10 -18.22
CA PRO A 161 -2.52 -0.97 -18.19
C PRO A 161 -3.14 -1.15 -19.59
N ILE A 162 -4.43 -1.48 -19.61
CA ILE A 162 -5.24 -1.46 -20.85
C ILE A 162 -5.94 -0.10 -20.92
N ILE A 163 -5.64 0.67 -21.97
CA ILE A 163 -6.16 2.02 -22.19
C ILE A 163 -7.07 2.00 -23.41
N GLY A 164 -8.32 2.44 -23.22
CA GLY A 164 -9.30 2.51 -24.28
C GLY A 164 -9.23 3.79 -25.12
N ARG A 165 -9.77 3.69 -26.33
CA ARG A 165 -9.90 4.79 -27.29
C ARG A 165 -11.33 4.89 -27.85
N GLY A 166 -12.34 4.54 -27.04
CA GLY A 166 -13.72 4.40 -27.49
C GLY A 166 -13.87 3.24 -28.47
N ASP A 167 -14.72 3.41 -29.47
CA ASP A 167 -14.99 2.38 -30.48
C ASP A 167 -13.75 1.95 -31.28
N SER A 168 -12.73 2.81 -31.36
CA SER A 168 -11.46 2.49 -32.03
C SER A 168 -10.49 1.65 -31.21
N THR A 169 -10.87 1.18 -30.03
CA THR A 169 -9.98 0.39 -29.14
C THR A 169 -9.63 -0.97 -29.74
N GLY A 170 -10.52 -1.54 -30.57
CA GLY A 170 -10.29 -2.80 -31.26
C GLY A 170 -11.51 -3.73 -31.24
N SER A 171 -11.39 -4.84 -31.97
CA SER A 171 -12.39 -5.90 -32.00
C SER A 171 -12.44 -6.68 -30.70
N GLU A 172 -13.49 -7.50 -30.50
CA GLU A 172 -13.60 -8.39 -29.35
C GLU A 172 -12.35 -9.28 -29.18
N GLU A 173 -11.86 -9.87 -30.27
CA GLU A 173 -10.68 -10.72 -30.23
C GLU A 173 -9.42 -9.94 -29.83
N GLN A 174 -9.28 -8.71 -30.28
CA GLN A 174 -8.16 -7.85 -29.88
C GLN A 174 -8.24 -7.48 -28.39
N LEU A 175 -9.43 -7.19 -27.86
CA LEU A 175 -9.62 -6.93 -26.44
C LEU A 175 -9.26 -8.16 -25.58
N ARG A 176 -9.71 -9.34 -25.98
CA ARG A 176 -9.33 -10.60 -25.30
C ARG A 176 -7.83 -10.85 -25.39
N ALA A 177 -7.20 -10.58 -26.53
CA ALA A 177 -5.77 -10.74 -26.73
C ALA A 177 -4.95 -9.81 -25.81
N MET A 178 -5.41 -8.58 -25.56
CA MET A 178 -4.76 -7.66 -24.60
C MET A 178 -4.71 -8.24 -23.18
N VAL A 179 -5.76 -8.93 -22.74
CA VAL A 179 -5.79 -9.58 -21.42
C VAL A 179 -4.89 -10.81 -21.41
N ARG A 180 -4.97 -11.66 -22.46
CA ARG A 180 -4.16 -12.87 -22.58
C ARG A 180 -2.66 -12.57 -22.53
N GLU A 181 -2.22 -11.58 -23.28
CA GLU A 181 -0.82 -11.16 -23.33
C GLU A 181 -0.29 -10.80 -21.92
N ARG A 182 -1.06 -10.03 -21.14
CA ARG A 182 -0.65 -9.66 -19.77
C ARG A 182 -0.62 -10.87 -18.83
N ALA A 183 -1.62 -11.74 -18.95
CA ALA A 183 -1.67 -12.99 -18.19
C ALA A 183 -0.44 -13.87 -18.47
N GLU A 184 -0.07 -14.04 -19.74
CA GLU A 184 1.08 -14.83 -20.18
C GLU A 184 2.42 -14.23 -19.72
N ARG A 185 2.50 -12.90 -19.60
CA ARG A 185 3.66 -12.19 -19.05
C ARG A 185 3.73 -12.22 -17.53
N GLY A 186 2.71 -12.78 -16.85
CA GLY A 186 2.69 -12.97 -15.40
C GLY A 186 2.13 -11.80 -14.61
N ALA A 187 1.12 -11.10 -15.15
CA ALA A 187 0.32 -10.15 -14.40
C ALA A 187 -0.51 -10.86 -13.32
N ASP A 188 -0.61 -10.25 -12.14
CA ASP A 188 -1.42 -10.72 -11.00
C ASP A 188 -2.85 -10.14 -11.03
N VAL A 189 -3.03 -9.06 -11.78
CA VAL A 189 -4.29 -8.32 -11.95
C VAL A 189 -4.29 -7.62 -13.31
N ILE A 190 -5.46 -7.35 -13.87
CA ILE A 190 -5.60 -6.56 -15.11
C ILE A 190 -6.02 -5.13 -14.75
N LYS A 191 -5.16 -4.15 -15.05
CA LYS A 191 -5.49 -2.72 -14.92
C LYS A 191 -6.19 -2.22 -16.17
N ILE A 192 -7.34 -1.56 -15.99
CA ILE A 192 -8.15 -0.97 -17.08
C ILE A 192 -8.41 0.49 -16.78
N PHE A 193 -8.17 1.37 -17.74
CA PHE A 193 -8.60 2.77 -17.70
C PHE A 193 -9.94 2.91 -18.41
N ALA A 194 -11.06 2.78 -17.69
CA ALA A 194 -12.41 2.89 -18.25
C ALA A 194 -12.83 4.34 -18.52
N SER A 195 -12.07 5.29 -18.04
CA SER A 195 -12.26 6.72 -18.31
C SER A 195 -10.91 7.44 -18.46
N LYS A 196 -10.94 8.62 -19.09
CA LYS A 196 -9.83 9.57 -19.09
C LYS A 196 -9.58 10.07 -17.67
N SER A 197 -8.37 10.61 -17.42
CA SER A 197 -8.06 11.28 -16.16
C SER A 197 -9.04 12.43 -15.85
N GLN A 198 -9.32 12.68 -14.57
CA GLN A 198 -10.04 13.84 -14.07
C GLN A 198 -9.47 15.15 -14.66
N ARG A 199 -8.15 15.27 -14.78
CA ARG A 199 -7.45 16.44 -15.33
C ARG A 199 -7.84 16.79 -16.77
N VAL A 200 -8.42 15.86 -17.52
CA VAL A 200 -8.84 16.02 -18.92
C VAL A 200 -10.30 15.64 -19.15
N GLY A 201 -11.13 15.84 -18.11
CA GLY A 201 -12.60 15.78 -18.21
C GLY A 201 -13.23 14.43 -17.92
N ALA A 202 -12.47 13.39 -17.52
CA ALA A 202 -13.00 12.12 -17.01
C ALA A 202 -14.01 11.39 -17.94
N GLY A 203 -13.97 11.62 -19.25
CA GLY A 203 -14.88 10.97 -20.21
C GLY A 203 -14.58 9.46 -20.36
N PRO A 204 -15.57 8.63 -20.73
CA PRO A 204 -15.38 7.20 -20.91
C PRO A 204 -14.40 6.90 -22.04
N THR A 205 -13.64 5.82 -21.90
CA THR A 205 -12.67 5.30 -22.88
C THR A 205 -13.05 3.92 -23.41
N PHE A 206 -14.01 3.26 -22.77
CA PHE A 206 -14.59 1.99 -23.14
C PHE A 206 -16.12 2.06 -23.09
N THR A 207 -16.79 1.29 -23.93
CA THR A 207 -18.20 0.97 -23.75
C THR A 207 -18.36 -0.12 -22.69
N GLU A 208 -19.56 -0.27 -22.12
CA GLU A 208 -19.86 -1.34 -21.15
C GLU A 208 -19.64 -2.73 -21.78
N ALA A 209 -19.99 -2.92 -23.06
CA ALA A 209 -19.75 -4.17 -23.77
C ALA A 209 -18.25 -4.51 -23.87
N GLN A 210 -17.40 -3.52 -24.16
CA GLN A 210 -15.96 -3.71 -24.20
C GLN A 210 -15.39 -4.03 -22.79
N LEU A 211 -15.88 -3.39 -21.74
CA LEU A 211 -15.52 -3.72 -20.36
C LEU A 211 -15.93 -5.15 -20.00
N ALA A 212 -17.12 -5.59 -20.43
CA ALA A 212 -17.58 -6.96 -20.19
C ALA A 212 -16.68 -8.01 -20.88
N ILE A 213 -16.16 -7.71 -22.07
CA ILE A 213 -15.19 -8.57 -22.76
C ILE A 213 -13.88 -8.65 -21.95
N LEU A 214 -13.32 -7.51 -21.54
CA LEU A 214 -12.05 -7.44 -20.80
C LEU A 214 -12.18 -8.13 -19.43
N CYS A 215 -13.20 -7.79 -18.66
CA CYS A 215 -13.39 -8.33 -17.31
C CYS A 215 -13.79 -9.82 -17.36
N GLY A 216 -14.57 -10.23 -18.36
CA GLY A 216 -14.91 -11.64 -18.62
C GLY A 216 -13.69 -12.48 -18.98
N GLU A 217 -12.80 -12.01 -19.87
CA GLU A 217 -11.56 -12.70 -20.23
C GLU A 217 -10.61 -12.80 -19.04
N ALA A 218 -10.46 -11.73 -18.24
CA ALA A 218 -9.65 -11.74 -17.03
C ALA A 218 -10.16 -12.81 -16.03
N LYS A 219 -11.48 -12.83 -15.78
CA LYS A 219 -12.12 -13.82 -14.92
C LYS A 219 -11.94 -15.25 -15.43
N ALA A 220 -12.05 -15.49 -16.73
CA ALA A 220 -11.83 -16.80 -17.33
C ALA A 220 -10.41 -17.32 -17.14
N ARG A 221 -9.45 -16.41 -16.90
CA ARG A 221 -8.05 -16.74 -16.59
C ARG A 221 -7.72 -16.72 -15.09
N GLY A 222 -8.72 -16.61 -14.24
CA GLY A 222 -8.53 -16.53 -12.78
C GLY A 222 -7.92 -15.21 -12.31
N LEU A 223 -7.90 -14.17 -13.16
CA LEU A 223 -7.37 -12.85 -12.83
C LEU A 223 -8.48 -11.91 -12.39
N ARG A 224 -8.14 -11.04 -11.44
CA ARG A 224 -8.96 -9.92 -11.01
C ARG A 224 -8.74 -8.73 -11.94
N THR A 225 -9.68 -7.77 -11.91
CA THR A 225 -9.54 -6.50 -12.62
C THR A 225 -9.55 -5.34 -11.65
N LEU A 226 -8.73 -4.32 -11.89
CA LEU A 226 -8.75 -3.03 -11.22
C LEU A 226 -9.02 -1.95 -12.26
N VAL A 227 -10.14 -1.24 -12.08
CA VAL A 227 -10.68 -0.33 -13.09
C VAL A 227 -10.66 1.12 -12.59
N HIS A 228 -9.83 1.95 -13.22
CA HIS A 228 -9.89 3.41 -13.08
C HIS A 228 -11.17 3.90 -13.76
N ALA A 229 -12.09 4.47 -13.00
CA ALA A 229 -13.41 4.85 -13.47
C ALA A 229 -13.94 6.14 -12.82
N TYR A 230 -14.48 7.00 -13.66
CA TYR A 230 -15.19 8.22 -13.29
C TYR A 230 -16.58 8.24 -13.91
N ARG A 231 -17.50 9.06 -13.36
CA ARG A 231 -18.83 9.25 -13.93
C ARG A 231 -19.56 7.90 -14.13
N SER A 232 -20.30 7.77 -15.22
CA SER A 232 -21.02 6.55 -15.60
C SER A 232 -20.14 5.33 -15.89
N SER A 233 -18.80 5.50 -16.04
CA SER A 233 -17.89 4.37 -16.16
C SER A 233 -17.83 3.53 -14.87
N VAL A 234 -18.20 4.09 -13.72
CA VAL A 234 -18.27 3.39 -12.42
C VAL A 234 -19.33 2.28 -12.47
N SER A 235 -20.58 2.64 -12.77
CA SER A 235 -21.67 1.67 -12.88
C SER A 235 -21.52 0.75 -14.10
N ALA A 236 -20.99 1.25 -15.23
CA ALA A 236 -20.70 0.43 -16.39
C ALA A 236 -19.68 -0.68 -16.09
N ALA A 237 -18.59 -0.37 -15.38
CA ALA A 237 -17.61 -1.36 -14.96
C ALA A 237 -18.19 -2.40 -13.97
N ALA A 238 -19.07 -1.96 -13.07
CA ALA A 238 -19.76 -2.85 -12.13
C ALA A 238 -20.66 -3.84 -12.87
N ARG A 239 -21.54 -3.35 -13.78
CA ARG A 239 -22.41 -4.22 -14.60
C ARG A 239 -21.64 -5.14 -15.54
N ALA A 240 -20.47 -4.69 -16.00
CA ALA A 240 -19.56 -5.50 -16.81
C ALA A 240 -18.87 -6.64 -16.03
N GLY A 241 -19.09 -6.75 -14.71
CA GLY A 241 -18.53 -7.80 -13.86
C GLY A 241 -17.05 -7.61 -13.51
N CYS A 242 -16.56 -6.37 -13.55
CA CYS A 242 -15.21 -6.04 -13.11
C CYS A 242 -15.07 -6.18 -11.58
N SER A 243 -13.88 -6.56 -11.08
CA SER A 243 -13.70 -6.96 -9.67
C SER A 243 -13.57 -5.78 -8.71
N GLN A 244 -12.86 -4.73 -9.10
CA GLN A 244 -12.53 -3.58 -8.27
C GLN A 244 -12.58 -2.29 -9.09
N ILE A 245 -13.22 -1.25 -8.53
CA ILE A 245 -13.47 0.03 -9.18
C ILE A 245 -12.87 1.14 -8.31
N GLU A 246 -12.11 2.03 -8.94
CA GLU A 246 -11.32 3.06 -8.29
C GLU A 246 -11.85 4.46 -8.58
N HIS A 247 -11.57 5.38 -7.65
CA HIS A 247 -11.88 6.83 -7.69
C HIS A 247 -13.35 7.17 -7.57
N GLY A 248 -14.11 7.09 -8.65
CA GLY A 248 -15.54 7.37 -8.67
C GLY A 248 -15.93 8.84 -8.72
N THR A 249 -15.00 9.78 -8.85
CA THR A 249 -15.31 11.21 -8.97
C THR A 249 -16.35 11.46 -10.08
N TYR A 250 -17.30 12.36 -9.82
CA TYR A 250 -18.46 12.66 -10.65
C TYR A 250 -19.49 11.53 -10.82
N ALA A 251 -19.33 10.37 -10.19
CA ALA A 251 -20.39 9.40 -10.03
C ALA A 251 -21.36 9.83 -8.93
N ASP A 252 -22.53 9.23 -8.90
CA ASP A 252 -23.53 9.49 -7.88
C ASP A 252 -23.81 8.28 -6.98
N SER A 253 -24.74 8.43 -6.04
CA SER A 253 -25.11 7.35 -5.12
C SER A 253 -25.73 6.13 -5.82
N ALA A 254 -26.36 6.32 -7.00
CA ALA A 254 -26.92 5.22 -7.76
C ALA A 254 -25.82 4.41 -8.43
N ASP A 255 -24.77 5.06 -8.95
CA ASP A 255 -23.58 4.39 -9.48
C ASP A 255 -22.89 3.54 -8.40
N VAL A 256 -22.75 4.08 -7.18
CA VAL A 256 -22.13 3.37 -6.05
C VAL A 256 -23.00 2.20 -5.57
N ALA A 257 -24.34 2.37 -5.56
CA ALA A 257 -25.27 1.29 -5.24
C ALA A 257 -25.20 0.15 -6.29
N GLU A 258 -24.94 0.48 -7.55
CA GLU A 258 -24.68 -0.51 -8.61
C GLU A 258 -23.42 -1.34 -8.33
N VAL A 259 -22.33 -0.70 -7.85
CA VAL A 259 -21.10 -1.41 -7.43
C VAL A 259 -21.40 -2.39 -6.29
N ALA A 260 -22.18 -1.96 -5.30
CA ALA A 260 -22.59 -2.82 -4.19
C ALA A 260 -23.43 -4.01 -4.68
N ARG A 261 -24.41 -3.77 -5.58
CA ARG A 261 -25.29 -4.81 -6.15
C ARG A 261 -24.52 -5.82 -7.00
N ALA A 262 -23.50 -5.37 -7.73
CA ALA A 262 -22.63 -6.23 -8.49
C ALA A 262 -21.66 -7.05 -7.60
N GLY A 263 -21.56 -6.71 -6.30
CA GLY A 263 -20.63 -7.35 -5.37
C GLY A 263 -19.16 -7.02 -5.62
N ALA A 264 -18.88 -5.98 -6.42
CA ALA A 264 -17.54 -5.51 -6.70
C ALA A 264 -16.97 -4.72 -5.49
N TYR A 265 -15.64 -4.58 -5.48
CA TYR A 265 -14.95 -3.72 -4.52
C TYR A 265 -14.89 -2.28 -5.04
N PHE A 266 -14.90 -1.32 -4.12
CA PHE A 266 -14.81 0.11 -4.45
C PHE A 266 -13.74 0.80 -3.61
N SER A 267 -12.98 1.71 -4.22
CA SER A 267 -12.03 2.57 -3.51
C SER A 267 -12.13 4.03 -3.93
N PRO A 268 -12.53 4.93 -3.03
CA PRO A 268 -12.70 6.35 -3.35
C PRO A 268 -11.39 7.16 -3.38
N GLN A 269 -10.32 6.74 -2.68
CA GLN A 269 -8.99 7.39 -2.66
C GLN A 269 -9.01 8.90 -2.40
N VAL A 270 -9.21 9.28 -1.14
CA VAL A 270 -9.48 10.68 -0.77
C VAL A 270 -8.44 11.31 0.15
N GLY A 271 -7.55 10.49 0.75
CA GLY A 271 -6.66 10.98 1.80
C GLY A 271 -5.26 11.36 1.32
N LEU A 272 -4.80 10.89 0.17
CA LEU A 272 -3.40 11.04 -0.23
C LEU A 272 -3.21 11.57 -1.65
N VAL A 273 -3.77 10.92 -2.68
CA VAL A 273 -3.33 11.12 -4.07
C VAL A 273 -3.46 12.56 -4.56
N VAL A 274 -4.64 13.16 -4.44
CA VAL A 274 -4.88 14.54 -4.93
C VAL A 274 -4.09 15.55 -4.11
N GLN A 275 -4.04 15.39 -2.78
CA GLN A 275 -3.23 16.24 -1.91
C GLN A 275 -1.76 16.17 -2.28
N SER A 276 -1.22 14.97 -2.52
CA SER A 276 0.17 14.79 -2.93
C SER A 276 0.47 15.45 -4.27
N TYR A 277 -0.43 15.35 -5.26
CA TYR A 277 -0.28 16.07 -6.53
C TYR A 277 -0.23 17.58 -6.32
N LEU A 278 -1.13 18.15 -5.52
CA LEU A 278 -1.19 19.59 -5.26
C LEU A 278 0.05 20.08 -4.50
N GLU A 279 0.50 19.34 -3.50
CA GLU A 279 1.72 19.64 -2.73
C GLU A 279 2.98 19.61 -3.61
N ASN A 280 3.05 18.67 -4.55
CA ASN A 280 4.20 18.44 -5.43
C ASN A 280 4.01 19.03 -6.83
N LYS A 281 3.08 19.97 -7.04
CA LYS A 281 2.71 20.52 -8.34
C LYS A 281 3.93 20.91 -9.19
N ALA A 282 4.92 21.57 -8.61
CA ALA A 282 6.12 22.04 -9.32
C ALA A 282 6.93 20.88 -9.94
N HIS A 283 6.90 19.70 -9.32
CA HIS A 283 7.62 18.52 -9.78
C HIS A 283 6.92 17.80 -10.94
N TYR A 284 5.61 18.00 -11.10
CA TYR A 284 4.77 17.38 -12.14
C TYR A 284 4.50 18.31 -13.33
N LEU A 285 4.40 19.63 -13.10
CA LEU A 285 3.88 20.60 -14.06
C LEU A 285 4.59 20.52 -15.42
N GLY A 286 3.81 20.42 -16.51
CA GLY A 286 4.29 20.35 -17.88
C GLY A 286 4.65 18.94 -18.37
N ILE A 287 4.44 17.90 -17.56
CA ILE A 287 4.66 16.51 -17.95
C ILE A 287 3.30 15.86 -18.24
N GLY A 288 3.11 15.31 -19.44
CA GLY A 288 1.85 14.70 -19.85
C GLY A 288 0.64 15.63 -19.67
N ASN A 289 -0.39 15.20 -18.94
CA ASN A 289 -1.59 15.98 -18.66
C ASN A 289 -1.55 16.74 -17.31
N TYR A 290 -0.38 16.90 -16.71
CA TYR A 290 -0.18 17.73 -15.52
C TYR A 290 0.03 19.20 -15.95
N THR A 291 -1.07 19.86 -16.36
CA THR A 291 -1.11 21.24 -16.78
C THR A 291 -1.65 22.14 -15.66
N GLU A 292 -1.48 23.45 -15.77
CA GLU A 292 -2.09 24.42 -14.82
C GLU A 292 -3.61 24.20 -14.70
N GLU A 293 -4.29 23.98 -15.83
CA GLU A 293 -5.72 23.69 -15.86
C GLU A 293 -6.05 22.35 -15.17
N GLY A 294 -5.26 21.31 -15.42
CA GLY A 294 -5.42 20.01 -14.78
C GLY A 294 -5.29 20.09 -13.25
N PHE A 295 -4.35 20.88 -12.74
CA PHE A 295 -4.22 21.13 -11.31
C PHE A 295 -5.39 21.94 -10.75
N ALA A 296 -5.86 22.95 -11.49
CA ALA A 296 -7.04 23.73 -11.11
C ALA A 296 -8.30 22.85 -11.03
N ILE A 297 -8.47 21.91 -11.96
CA ILE A 297 -9.57 20.92 -11.94
C ILE A 297 -9.47 20.04 -10.70
N MET A 298 -8.32 19.44 -10.39
CA MET A 298 -8.14 18.58 -9.22
C MET A 298 -8.46 19.33 -7.92
N ALA A 299 -7.95 20.56 -7.76
CA ALA A 299 -8.21 21.37 -6.57
C ALA A 299 -9.69 21.77 -6.43
N ARG A 300 -10.34 22.14 -7.54
CA ARG A 300 -11.76 22.52 -7.58
C ARG A 300 -12.67 21.34 -7.22
N ASP A 301 -12.33 20.15 -7.72
CA ASP A 301 -13.22 18.97 -7.69
C ASP A 301 -12.96 18.05 -6.48
N LEU A 302 -11.95 18.34 -5.66
CA LEU A 302 -11.67 17.60 -4.43
C LEU A 302 -12.89 17.42 -3.50
N PRO A 303 -13.81 18.40 -3.33
CA PRO A 303 -15.05 18.19 -2.59
C PRO A 303 -15.98 17.11 -3.18
N LEU A 304 -15.90 16.85 -4.50
CA LEU A 304 -16.66 15.77 -5.15
C LEU A 304 -16.08 14.39 -4.82
N ASP A 305 -14.73 14.29 -4.68
CA ASP A 305 -14.07 13.06 -4.21
C ASP A 305 -14.53 12.72 -2.79
N TYR A 306 -14.64 13.71 -1.92
CA TYR A 306 -15.18 13.53 -0.57
C TYR A 306 -16.67 13.16 -0.59
N ALA A 307 -17.46 13.72 -1.51
CA ALA A 307 -18.88 13.42 -1.62
C ALA A 307 -19.13 11.97 -2.03
N ILE A 308 -18.39 11.46 -3.03
CA ILE A 308 -18.54 10.07 -3.46
C ILE A 308 -18.04 9.10 -2.39
N CYS A 309 -17.00 9.47 -1.64
CA CYS A 309 -16.53 8.69 -0.51
C CYS A 309 -17.60 8.59 0.61
N ARG A 310 -18.26 9.68 0.94
CA ARG A 310 -19.39 9.66 1.89
C ARG A 310 -20.54 8.80 1.39
N ALA A 311 -20.87 8.88 0.12
CA ALA A 311 -21.88 8.02 -0.50
C ALA A 311 -21.49 6.54 -0.41
N ALA A 312 -20.21 6.22 -0.65
CA ALA A 312 -19.70 4.87 -0.51
C ALA A 312 -19.82 4.33 0.92
N VAL A 313 -19.43 5.13 1.92
CA VAL A 313 -19.54 4.76 3.35
C VAL A 313 -21.00 4.56 3.77
N ALA A 314 -21.93 5.35 3.21
CA ALA A 314 -23.35 5.26 3.48
C ALA A 314 -24.08 4.12 2.73
N THR A 315 -23.42 3.48 1.72
CA THR A 315 -24.06 2.45 0.90
C THR A 315 -24.01 1.08 1.57
N PRO A 316 -25.14 0.48 1.94
CA PRO A 316 -25.17 -0.82 2.60
C PRO A 316 -24.58 -1.93 1.73
N GLY A 317 -23.75 -2.78 2.33
CA GLY A 317 -23.17 -3.94 1.67
C GLY A 317 -22.03 -3.64 0.69
N LEU A 318 -21.67 -2.37 0.47
CA LEU A 318 -20.53 -2.02 -0.37
C LEU A 318 -19.21 -2.45 0.30
N LYS A 319 -18.38 -3.12 -0.45
CA LYS A 319 -17.05 -3.55 -0.01
C LYS A 319 -16.03 -2.45 -0.33
N ILE A 320 -15.72 -1.63 0.69
CA ILE A 320 -14.76 -0.52 0.52
C ILE A 320 -13.36 -1.05 0.83
N VAL A 321 -12.48 -1.06 -0.17
CA VAL A 321 -11.06 -1.42 -0.06
C VAL A 321 -10.22 -0.19 0.31
N PHE A 322 -9.06 -0.42 0.90
CA PHE A 322 -8.05 0.61 1.13
C PHE A 322 -7.08 0.66 -0.04
N SER A 323 -7.01 1.78 -0.70
CA SER A 323 -5.99 2.06 -1.70
C SER A 323 -5.65 3.54 -1.72
N THR A 324 -4.44 3.88 -2.14
CA THR A 324 -3.93 5.26 -2.06
C THR A 324 -3.68 5.90 -3.40
N ASP A 325 -3.54 5.11 -4.47
CA ASP A 325 -3.01 5.58 -5.76
C ASP A 325 -1.66 6.32 -5.61
N ALA A 326 -0.80 5.83 -4.69
CA ALA A 326 0.46 6.46 -4.37
C ALA A 326 1.37 6.53 -5.59
N THR A 327 1.77 7.75 -5.97
CA THR A 327 2.69 8.09 -7.05
C THR A 327 3.93 8.81 -6.47
N ALA A 328 4.73 9.43 -7.31
CA ALA A 328 5.92 10.19 -6.90
C ALA A 328 5.59 11.17 -5.76
N GLY A 329 6.37 11.19 -4.69
CA GLY A 329 6.17 12.02 -3.51
C GLY A 329 5.16 11.49 -2.49
N ALA A 330 4.41 10.42 -2.80
CA ALA A 330 3.38 9.84 -1.92
C ALA A 330 3.84 8.57 -1.19
N HIS A 331 4.82 7.81 -1.73
CA HIS A 331 5.28 6.57 -1.15
C HIS A 331 5.85 6.74 0.27
N GLY A 332 5.40 5.88 1.19
CA GLY A 332 5.70 5.99 2.62
C GLY A 332 4.71 6.89 3.39
N ARG A 333 3.81 7.57 2.70
CA ARG A 333 2.73 8.39 3.26
C ARG A 333 1.34 7.73 3.13
N ASN A 334 1.29 6.47 2.70
CA ASN A 334 0.06 5.73 2.42
C ASN A 334 -0.96 5.80 3.58
N ALA A 335 -0.49 5.90 4.83
CA ALA A 335 -1.34 6.01 6.02
C ALA A 335 -2.19 7.31 6.08
N GLU A 336 -1.88 8.34 5.28
CA GLU A 336 -2.71 9.56 5.18
C GLU A 336 -4.13 9.26 4.67
N GLU A 337 -4.28 8.19 3.89
CA GLU A 337 -5.59 7.75 3.41
C GLU A 337 -6.54 7.38 4.56
N PHE A 338 -6.05 6.77 5.67
CA PHE A 338 -6.88 6.53 6.86
C PHE A 338 -7.45 7.82 7.42
N LEU A 339 -6.63 8.86 7.52
CA LEU A 339 -7.02 10.16 8.07
C LEU A 339 -8.07 10.84 7.18
N GLY A 340 -7.85 10.83 5.87
CA GLY A 340 -8.81 11.37 4.89
C GLY A 340 -10.16 10.65 4.97
N ARG A 341 -10.17 9.33 5.01
CA ARG A 341 -11.41 8.53 5.07
C ARG A 341 -12.21 8.76 6.34
N VAL A 342 -11.57 8.84 7.48
CA VAL A 342 -12.27 9.10 8.74
C VAL A 342 -12.78 10.54 8.78
N LYS A 343 -11.93 11.51 8.45
CA LYS A 343 -12.24 12.94 8.56
C LYS A 343 -13.26 13.40 7.51
N GLU A 344 -13.04 13.03 6.25
CA GLU A 344 -13.80 13.60 5.13
C GLU A 344 -15.01 12.72 4.72
N CYS A 345 -14.96 11.41 4.99
CA CYS A 345 -15.99 10.46 4.59
C CYS A 345 -16.86 9.98 5.75
N GLY A 346 -16.44 10.18 7.01
CA GLY A 346 -17.14 9.67 8.18
C GLY A 346 -17.00 8.15 8.37
N GLN A 347 -16.02 7.50 7.75
CA GLN A 347 -15.73 6.10 8.03
C GLN A 347 -15.19 5.96 9.46
N SER A 348 -15.64 4.95 10.22
CA SER A 348 -15.09 4.75 11.56
C SER A 348 -13.62 4.31 11.50
N PRO A 349 -12.78 4.67 12.50
CA PRO A 349 -11.39 4.25 12.55
C PRO A 349 -11.20 2.74 12.38
N MET A 350 -12.02 1.92 13.06
CA MET A 350 -11.96 0.47 12.93
C MET A 350 -12.29 0.01 11.50
N ALA A 351 -13.34 0.55 10.87
CA ALA A 351 -13.69 0.18 9.50
C ALA A 351 -12.59 0.57 8.50
N ALA A 352 -11.94 1.72 8.69
CA ALA A 352 -10.81 2.14 7.88
C ALA A 352 -9.62 1.17 8.02
N LEU A 353 -9.28 0.74 9.24
CA LEU A 353 -8.21 -0.25 9.48
C LEU A 353 -8.55 -1.62 8.88
N ILE A 354 -9.78 -2.11 9.06
CA ILE A 354 -10.24 -3.37 8.47
C ILE A 354 -10.14 -3.33 6.93
N SER A 355 -10.40 -2.18 6.31
CA SER A 355 -10.30 -2.04 4.85
C SER A 355 -8.87 -2.31 4.33
N ALA A 356 -7.83 -1.89 5.07
CA ALA A 356 -6.43 -2.15 4.75
C ALA A 356 -5.93 -3.54 5.20
N ASN A 357 -6.76 -4.32 5.84
CA ASN A 357 -6.43 -5.65 6.36
C ASN A 357 -7.30 -6.73 5.70
N SER A 358 -8.31 -7.26 6.41
CA SER A 358 -9.10 -8.41 5.94
C SER A 358 -9.88 -8.14 4.66
N VAL A 359 -10.41 -6.92 4.46
CA VAL A 359 -11.13 -6.57 3.22
C VAL A 359 -10.19 -6.55 2.04
N ASN A 360 -9.00 -5.94 2.17
CA ASN A 360 -8.00 -5.94 1.12
C ASN A 360 -7.45 -7.34 0.84
N ALA A 361 -7.17 -8.13 1.87
CA ALA A 361 -6.76 -9.53 1.69
C ALA A 361 -7.80 -10.32 0.88
N ALA A 362 -9.09 -10.12 1.17
CA ALA A 362 -10.18 -10.73 0.42
C ALA A 362 -10.26 -10.23 -1.02
N SER A 363 -10.09 -8.91 -1.25
CA SER A 363 -10.08 -8.34 -2.60
C SER A 363 -8.93 -8.86 -3.45
N LEU A 364 -7.80 -9.19 -2.82
CA LEU A 364 -6.64 -9.81 -3.48
C LEU A 364 -6.79 -11.32 -3.69
N GLY A 365 -7.83 -11.97 -3.13
CA GLY A 365 -7.96 -13.43 -3.12
C GLY A 365 -6.94 -14.10 -2.18
N MET A 366 -6.46 -13.40 -1.15
CA MET A 366 -5.40 -13.85 -0.23
C MET A 366 -5.87 -13.89 1.24
N ALA A 367 -7.17 -13.96 1.50
CA ALA A 367 -7.74 -13.96 2.86
C ALA A 367 -7.35 -15.18 3.70
N ASP A 368 -6.92 -16.26 3.05
CA ASP A 368 -6.35 -17.47 3.67
C ASP A 368 -4.87 -17.33 4.05
N ARG A 369 -4.22 -16.24 3.64
CA ARG A 369 -2.79 -15.99 3.87
C ARG A 369 -2.52 -14.70 4.66
N LEU A 370 -3.29 -13.64 4.44
CA LEU A 370 -3.01 -12.26 4.89
C LEU A 370 -4.20 -11.60 5.57
N GLY A 371 -3.95 -10.40 6.12
CA GLY A 371 -4.98 -9.46 6.55
C GLY A 371 -5.55 -9.71 7.94
N ALA A 372 -4.98 -10.62 8.71
CA ALA A 372 -5.37 -10.78 10.12
C ALA A 372 -4.24 -11.34 10.99
N ILE A 373 -4.33 -11.11 12.30
CA ILE A 373 -3.52 -11.81 13.32
C ILE A 373 -4.27 -13.07 13.72
N ALA A 374 -4.02 -14.16 13.00
CA ALA A 374 -4.70 -15.44 13.24
C ALA A 374 -3.78 -16.64 12.89
N PRO A 375 -3.94 -17.80 13.58
CA PRO A 375 -3.16 -18.99 13.27
C PRO A 375 -3.26 -19.41 11.81
N GLY A 376 -2.13 -19.84 11.24
CA GLY A 376 -2.00 -20.27 9.84
C GLY A 376 -1.68 -19.16 8.84
N LEU A 377 -1.93 -17.89 9.17
CA LEU A 377 -1.64 -16.76 8.31
C LEU A 377 -0.16 -16.39 8.35
N GLU A 378 0.32 -15.70 7.33
CA GLU A 378 1.68 -15.19 7.27
C GLU A 378 1.92 -14.16 8.38
N ALA A 379 3.11 -14.19 8.96
CA ALA A 379 3.50 -13.28 10.03
C ALA A 379 3.88 -11.91 9.45
N ASP A 380 2.90 -11.23 8.86
CA ASP A 380 2.95 -9.84 8.45
C ASP A 380 2.35 -9.02 9.60
N ILE A 381 3.21 -8.40 10.42
CA ILE A 381 2.83 -7.77 11.69
C ILE A 381 3.47 -6.40 11.80
N ILE A 382 2.69 -5.41 12.22
CA ILE A 382 3.19 -4.06 12.54
C ILE A 382 2.82 -3.67 13.97
N ALA A 383 3.52 -2.70 14.53
CA ALA A 383 3.12 -2.03 15.75
C ALA A 383 3.17 -0.51 15.63
N LEU A 384 2.21 0.15 16.26
CA LEU A 384 2.06 1.60 16.29
C LEU A 384 2.35 2.15 17.68
N ASP A 385 3.04 3.31 17.76
CA ASP A 385 3.10 4.09 19.00
C ASP A 385 1.78 4.86 19.16
N GLY A 386 0.88 4.31 19.96
CA GLY A 386 -0.45 4.81 20.25
C GLY A 386 -1.57 3.87 19.81
N ASN A 387 -2.81 4.26 20.11
CA ASN A 387 -4.01 3.52 19.77
C ASN A 387 -4.76 4.24 18.62
N PRO A 388 -4.79 3.70 17.40
CA PRO A 388 -5.43 4.36 16.27
C PRO A 388 -6.97 4.46 16.39
N LEU A 389 -7.57 3.76 17.36
CA LEU A 389 -9.01 3.87 17.65
C LEU A 389 -9.32 5.09 18.55
N GLU A 390 -8.35 5.61 19.28
CA GLU A 390 -8.45 6.78 20.17
C GLU A 390 -7.79 8.02 19.53
N ASP A 391 -6.63 7.83 18.94
CA ASP A 391 -5.87 8.85 18.19
C ASP A 391 -5.47 8.27 16.83
N LEU A 392 -6.26 8.57 15.81
CA LEU A 392 -6.01 8.03 14.47
C LEU A 392 -4.64 8.44 13.90
N THR A 393 -4.04 9.53 14.40
CA THR A 393 -2.69 9.95 13.95
C THR A 393 -1.60 8.93 14.32
N ALA A 394 -1.90 7.96 15.20
CA ALA A 394 -1.02 6.83 15.50
C ALA A 394 -0.63 6.02 14.26
N VAL A 395 -1.45 6.02 13.18
CA VAL A 395 -1.13 5.35 11.92
C VAL A 395 0.17 5.87 11.26
N ARG A 396 0.61 7.08 11.62
CA ARG A 396 1.88 7.66 11.16
C ARG A 396 3.09 7.18 11.98
N ARG A 397 2.87 6.54 13.13
CA ARG A 397 3.91 6.19 14.10
C ARG A 397 4.16 4.68 14.15
N VAL A 398 4.50 4.11 12.98
CA VAL A 398 4.88 2.70 12.88
C VAL A 398 6.26 2.50 13.52
N VAL A 399 6.38 1.67 14.54
CA VAL A 399 7.62 1.41 15.28
C VAL A 399 8.18 0.01 15.06
N PHE A 400 7.35 -0.91 14.57
CA PHE A 400 7.74 -2.29 14.28
C PHE A 400 7.14 -2.71 12.94
N VAL A 401 7.93 -3.40 12.09
CA VAL A 401 7.48 -3.97 10.82
C VAL A 401 8.09 -5.35 10.66
N MET A 402 7.23 -6.35 10.54
CA MET A 402 7.58 -7.73 10.20
C MET A 402 6.79 -8.16 8.96
N LYS A 403 7.47 -8.81 8.00
CA LYS A 403 6.84 -9.41 6.81
C LYS A 403 7.32 -10.85 6.68
N GLY A 404 6.39 -11.81 6.64
CA GLY A 404 6.72 -13.23 6.54
C GLY A 404 7.63 -13.74 7.66
N GLY A 405 7.51 -13.18 8.88
CA GLY A 405 8.36 -13.52 10.02
C GLY A 405 9.73 -12.84 10.06
N VAL A 406 10.09 -12.06 9.04
CA VAL A 406 11.34 -11.28 8.98
C VAL A 406 11.08 -9.85 9.47
N VAL A 407 11.88 -9.37 10.43
CA VAL A 407 11.77 -8.00 10.97
C VAL A 407 12.58 -7.04 10.10
N TYR A 408 11.93 -5.98 9.65
CA TYR A 408 12.52 -4.90 8.84
C TYR A 408 12.68 -3.59 9.62
N LYS A 409 11.88 -3.41 10.67
CA LYS A 409 11.92 -2.21 11.52
C LYS A 409 11.68 -2.58 12.98
N TRP A 410 12.63 -2.27 13.83
CA TRP A 410 12.52 -2.31 15.29
C TRP A 410 13.68 -1.57 15.94
N ALA A 411 13.38 -0.49 16.63
CA ALA A 411 14.40 0.32 17.33
C ALA A 411 14.63 -0.09 18.79
N GLY A 412 13.90 -1.10 19.30
CA GLY A 412 13.89 -1.47 20.72
C GLY A 412 13.08 -0.49 21.59
N ALA A 413 12.64 -0.94 22.76
CA ALA A 413 11.80 -0.14 23.65
C ALA A 413 12.52 1.12 24.22
N SER A 414 13.86 1.09 24.33
CA SER A 414 14.65 2.21 24.87
C SER A 414 14.82 3.37 23.88
N ALA A 415 15.02 3.09 22.59
CA ALA A 415 15.22 4.13 21.57
C ALA A 415 13.91 4.85 21.23
N ALA A 416 12.78 4.15 21.19
CA ALA A 416 11.48 4.73 20.93
C ALA A 416 10.99 5.67 22.05
N ARG A 417 11.36 5.41 23.31
CA ARG A 417 11.03 6.28 24.46
C ARG A 417 11.94 7.50 24.57
N ALA A 418 13.18 7.42 24.10
CA ALA A 418 14.12 8.55 24.12
C ALA A 418 13.80 9.62 23.03
N ALA A 419 13.02 9.28 22.02
CA ALA A 419 12.60 10.19 20.95
C ALA A 419 11.30 10.98 21.24
N LYS A 420 10.71 10.83 22.44
CA LYS A 420 9.60 11.70 22.87
C LYS A 420 10.18 13.01 23.38
N PRO A 421 9.80 14.19 22.79
CA PRO A 421 10.19 15.51 23.28
C PRO A 421 9.61 15.80 24.67
#